data_ccfe087a0e61e6db71902e7dd77e5414
#
_entry.id   ccfe087a0e61e6db71902e7dd77e5414
#
_cell.length_a   1.000
_cell.length_b   1.000
_cell.length_c   1.000
_cell.angle_alpha   90.00
_cell.angle_beta   90.00
_cell.angle_gamma   90.00
#
_symmetry.space_group_name_H-M   'P 1'
#
loop_
_entity.id
_entity.type
_entity.pdbx_description
1 polymer ?
#
loop_
_entity_poly.entity_id
_entity_poly.type
_entity_poly.pdbx_seq_one_letter_code
_entity_poly.pdbx_strand_id
1 'polypeptide(L)'
;MIQNILKLSCLGLFFGLVSCGDETLPKPKGHLSLEYPKAKYSKLDSDCTFTFEKNDLANIKDKSCAIEINYPKMKATIYLTHKPVNNDIDKLLRDAQTLTYNHVVKADDIIEQPFINDKKKVYGMFYEVGGNAATNAQFYVTDSTKNFIVGSVYFYAKPNFDSILPAAN
;
A
#
# COMPACT_ATOMS: atom_id res chain seq x y z
N MET A 1 53.28 52.07 -22.75
CA MET A 1 52.98 50.77 -23.39
C MET A 1 52.73 49.63 -22.37
N ILE A 2 53.58 49.49 -21.38
CA ILE A 2 53.45 48.44 -20.32
C ILE A 2 52.14 48.58 -19.47
N GLN A 3 51.72 49.82 -19.20
CA GLN A 3 50.51 50.10 -18.40
C GLN A 3 49.21 49.70 -19.09
N ASN A 4 49.16 49.70 -20.42
CA ASN A 4 47.99 49.27 -21.21
C ASN A 4 47.91 47.74 -21.31
N ILE A 5 49.07 47.06 -21.31
CA ILE A 5 49.15 45.59 -21.33
C ILE A 5 48.66 45.03 -19.98
N LEU A 6 49.02 45.70 -18.88
CA LEU A 6 48.56 45.27 -17.54
C LEU A 6 47.06 45.44 -17.34
N LYS A 7 46.45 46.49 -17.90
CA LYS A 7 45.01 46.71 -17.85
C LYS A 7 44.25 45.70 -18.71
N LEU A 8 44.78 45.30 -19.87
CA LEU A 8 44.18 44.32 -20.75
C LEU A 8 44.27 42.90 -20.13
N SER A 9 45.36 42.59 -19.42
CA SER A 9 45.51 41.31 -18.69
C SER A 9 44.56 41.16 -17.51
N CYS A 10 44.27 42.23 -16.75
CA CYS A 10 43.30 42.21 -15.67
C CYS A 10 41.86 42.07 -16.17
N LEU A 11 41.51 42.63 -17.34
CA LEU A 11 40.17 42.53 -17.93
C LEU A 11 39.91 41.13 -18.45
N GLY A 12 40.94 40.43 -18.98
CA GLY A 12 40.81 39.03 -19.42
C GLY A 12 40.62 38.03 -18.25
N LEU A 13 41.21 38.32 -17.07
CA LEU A 13 41.08 37.43 -15.91
C LEU A 13 39.70 37.50 -15.23
N PHE A 14 38.92 38.57 -15.46
CA PHE A 14 37.61 38.76 -14.82
C PHE A 14 36.48 38.04 -15.60
N PHE A 15 36.68 37.69 -16.88
CA PHE A 15 35.72 36.97 -17.68
C PHE A 15 35.75 35.44 -17.52
N GLY A 16 36.78 34.90 -16.86
CA GLY A 16 36.94 33.46 -16.67
C GLY A 16 36.21 32.84 -15.47
N LEU A 17 35.48 33.65 -14.66
CA LEU A 17 34.83 33.17 -13.41
C LEU A 17 33.33 32.99 -13.51
N VAL A 18 32.73 33.16 -14.68
CA VAL A 18 31.31 32.81 -14.89
C VAL A 18 31.23 31.34 -15.32
N SER A 19 31.63 30.47 -14.43
CA SER A 19 31.25 29.05 -14.53
C SER A 19 29.77 28.97 -14.07
N CYS A 20 28.83 28.97 -15.01
CA CYS A 20 27.50 28.47 -14.77
C CYS A 20 27.63 27.02 -14.35
N GLY A 21 27.55 26.76 -13.05
CA GLY A 21 27.26 25.42 -12.56
C GLY A 21 25.88 25.03 -13.06
N ASP A 22 25.82 24.06 -13.99
CA ASP A 22 24.55 23.41 -14.31
C ASP A 22 23.93 22.94 -13.01
N GLU A 23 22.76 23.46 -12.68
CA GLU A 23 21.94 22.90 -11.61
C GLU A 23 21.70 21.41 -11.97
N THR A 24 22.42 20.54 -11.28
CA THR A 24 22.18 19.11 -11.40
C THR A 24 20.80 18.83 -10.83
N LEU A 25 19.80 18.76 -11.69
CA LEU A 25 18.48 18.29 -11.32
C LEU A 25 18.62 16.91 -10.67
N PRO A 26 18.10 16.71 -9.45
CA PRO A 26 18.13 15.40 -8.83
C PRO A 26 17.50 14.39 -9.79
N LYS A 27 18.22 13.33 -10.11
CA LYS A 27 17.67 12.24 -10.93
C LYS A 27 16.42 11.71 -10.23
N PRO A 28 15.31 11.51 -10.95
CA PRO A 28 14.14 10.89 -10.36
C PRO A 28 14.53 9.54 -9.75
N LYS A 29 14.01 9.26 -8.55
CA LYS A 29 14.25 7.96 -7.90
C LYS A 29 13.74 6.87 -8.84
N GLY A 30 14.60 5.94 -9.22
CA GLY A 30 14.20 4.78 -9.99
C GLY A 30 13.33 3.89 -9.13
N HIS A 31 12.14 3.57 -9.60
CA HIS A 31 11.27 2.57 -8.97
C HIS A 31 11.65 1.19 -9.52
N LEU A 32 11.74 0.20 -8.63
CA LEU A 32 11.94 -1.18 -9.04
C LEU A 32 10.63 -1.68 -9.67
N SER A 33 10.63 -1.92 -10.98
CA SER A 33 9.51 -2.58 -11.65
C SER A 33 9.52 -4.06 -11.28
N LEU A 34 8.62 -4.49 -10.41
CA LEU A 34 8.45 -5.89 -10.07
C LEU A 34 7.51 -6.55 -11.09
N GLU A 35 7.94 -7.65 -11.68
CA GLU A 35 7.07 -8.49 -12.50
C GLU A 35 6.32 -9.47 -11.60
N TYR A 36 4.99 -9.39 -11.63
CA TYR A 36 4.13 -10.32 -10.90
C TYR A 36 3.60 -11.38 -11.86
N PRO A 37 3.61 -12.67 -11.49
CA PRO A 37 2.97 -13.70 -12.27
C PRO A 37 1.47 -13.41 -12.40
N LYS A 38 0.89 -13.78 -13.56
CA LYS A 38 -0.56 -13.61 -13.76
C LYS A 38 -1.32 -14.34 -12.65
N ALA A 39 -2.19 -13.58 -11.98
CA ALA A 39 -3.02 -14.11 -10.93
C ALA A 39 -4.01 -15.15 -11.51
N LYS A 40 -4.14 -16.28 -10.81
CA LYS A 40 -5.21 -17.27 -11.01
C LYS A 40 -5.94 -17.40 -9.69
N TYR A 41 -7.25 -17.45 -9.76
CA TYR A 41 -8.08 -17.50 -8.57
C TYR A 41 -8.88 -18.78 -8.52
N SER A 42 -8.99 -19.37 -7.35
CA SER A 42 -9.84 -20.51 -7.05
C SER A 42 -10.62 -20.27 -5.77
N LYS A 43 -11.82 -20.88 -5.70
CA LYS A 43 -12.67 -20.75 -4.52
C LYS A 43 -11.94 -21.34 -3.31
N LEU A 44 -12.02 -20.62 -2.19
CA LEU A 44 -11.55 -21.14 -0.91
C LEU A 44 -12.49 -22.27 -0.45
N ASP A 45 -11.90 -23.43 -0.14
CA ASP A 45 -12.58 -24.54 0.53
C ASP A 45 -12.38 -24.36 2.05
N SER A 46 -13.43 -23.99 2.77
CA SER A 46 -13.43 -23.79 4.22
C SER A 46 -14.85 -23.96 4.78
N ASP A 47 -14.96 -24.29 6.05
CA ASP A 47 -16.23 -24.42 6.79
C ASP A 47 -16.80 -23.08 7.27
N CYS A 48 -16.27 -21.96 6.79
CA CYS A 48 -16.70 -20.63 7.19
C CYS A 48 -18.05 -20.26 6.56
N THR A 49 -18.80 -19.38 7.23
CA THR A 49 -20.10 -18.87 6.75
C THR A 49 -19.98 -17.96 5.52
N PHE A 50 -18.77 -17.70 5.08
CA PHE A 50 -18.44 -16.91 3.91
C PHE A 50 -17.44 -17.64 3.02
N THR A 51 -17.38 -17.25 1.76
CA THR A 51 -16.40 -17.78 0.80
C THR A 51 -15.91 -16.67 -0.12
N PHE A 52 -14.70 -16.83 -0.63
CA PHE A 52 -14.12 -15.95 -1.62
C PHE A 52 -13.17 -16.70 -2.55
N GLU A 53 -12.75 -16.07 -3.61
CA GLU A 53 -11.73 -16.61 -4.51
C GLU A 53 -10.35 -16.14 -4.04
N LYS A 54 -9.49 -17.10 -3.71
CA LYS A 54 -8.10 -16.85 -3.34
C LYS A 54 -7.17 -16.97 -4.54
N ASN A 55 -6.10 -16.21 -4.54
CA ASN A 55 -5.03 -16.41 -5.52
C ASN A 55 -4.31 -17.74 -5.27
N ASP A 56 -4.10 -18.54 -6.33
CA ASP A 56 -3.48 -19.87 -6.26
C ASP A 56 -1.98 -19.82 -5.88
N LEU A 57 -1.36 -18.65 -5.95
CA LEU A 57 0.02 -18.45 -5.49
C LEU A 57 0.14 -18.34 -3.96
N ALA A 58 -0.98 -18.24 -3.27
CA ALA A 58 -1.02 -18.09 -1.83
C ALA A 58 -1.11 -19.42 -1.10
N ASN A 59 -0.40 -19.53 0.02
CA ASN A 59 -0.56 -20.59 1.00
C ASN A 59 -1.61 -20.16 2.03
N ILE A 60 -2.60 -20.99 2.29
CA ILE A 60 -3.69 -20.70 3.23
C ILE A 60 -3.46 -21.44 4.53
N LYS A 61 -3.69 -20.73 5.65
CA LYS A 61 -3.89 -21.32 6.97
C LYS A 61 -5.22 -20.83 7.52
N ASP A 62 -6.13 -21.74 7.77
CA ASP A 62 -7.43 -21.45 8.38
C ASP A 62 -7.44 -21.95 9.82
N LYS A 63 -7.80 -21.06 10.74
CA LYS A 63 -7.99 -21.36 12.16
C LYS A 63 -9.36 -20.85 12.59
N SER A 64 -10.39 -21.66 12.35
CA SER A 64 -11.77 -21.32 12.74
C SER A 64 -12.21 -19.96 12.17
N CYS A 65 -12.03 -19.78 10.85
CA CYS A 65 -12.36 -18.56 10.10
C CYS A 65 -11.52 -17.31 10.42
N ALA A 66 -10.39 -17.47 11.13
CA ALA A 66 -9.26 -16.55 11.09
C ALA A 66 -8.27 -17.06 10.03
N ILE A 67 -8.26 -16.42 8.88
CA ILE A 67 -7.56 -16.96 7.70
C ILE A 67 -6.28 -16.15 7.45
N GLU A 68 -5.15 -16.84 7.35
CA GLU A 68 -3.88 -16.26 6.90
C GLU A 68 -3.67 -16.65 5.43
N ILE A 69 -3.56 -15.66 4.57
CA ILE A 69 -3.27 -15.81 3.14
C ILE A 69 -1.82 -15.38 2.93
N ASN A 70 -0.91 -16.34 2.90
CA ASN A 70 0.53 -16.07 2.86
C ASN A 70 1.07 -16.14 1.43
N TYR A 71 1.79 -15.11 1.02
CA TYR A 71 2.51 -14.98 -0.24
C TYR A 71 4.03 -15.03 -0.01
N PRO A 72 4.66 -16.23 0.02
CA PRO A 72 6.07 -16.37 0.41
C PRO A 72 7.03 -15.58 -0.48
N LYS A 73 6.77 -15.55 -1.79
CA LYS A 73 7.60 -14.82 -2.77
C LYS A 73 7.55 -13.32 -2.60
N MET A 74 6.43 -12.79 -2.12
CA MET A 74 6.23 -11.36 -1.87
C MET A 74 6.61 -10.99 -0.43
N LYS A 75 6.91 -11.97 0.42
CA LYS A 75 7.12 -11.79 1.87
C LYS A 75 5.96 -11.02 2.50
N ALA A 76 4.74 -11.37 2.10
CA ALA A 76 3.52 -10.71 2.53
C ALA A 76 2.50 -11.72 3.05
N THR A 77 1.67 -11.29 3.99
CA THR A 77 0.52 -12.06 4.47
C THR A 77 -0.68 -11.15 4.60
N ILE A 78 -1.83 -11.61 4.11
CA ILE A 78 -3.12 -11.01 4.40
C ILE A 78 -3.74 -11.77 5.56
N TYR A 79 -4.09 -11.06 6.62
CA TYR A 79 -4.81 -11.61 7.76
C TYR A 79 -6.29 -11.26 7.64
N LEU A 80 -7.15 -12.27 7.63
CA LEU A 80 -8.59 -12.10 7.63
C LEU A 80 -9.16 -12.52 9.00
N THR A 81 -9.99 -11.68 9.57
CA THR A 81 -10.71 -11.97 10.81
C THR A 81 -12.20 -11.84 10.56
N HIS A 82 -12.95 -12.93 10.80
CA HIS A 82 -14.40 -12.93 10.77
C HIS A 82 -14.98 -12.54 12.12
N LYS A 83 -15.99 -11.67 12.10
CA LYS A 83 -16.80 -11.28 13.26
C LYS A 83 -18.27 -11.48 12.90
N PRO A 84 -19.05 -12.22 13.69
CA PRO A 84 -20.50 -12.29 13.48
C PRO A 84 -21.14 -10.94 13.78
N VAL A 85 -22.14 -10.54 12.98
CA VAL A 85 -22.94 -9.34 13.22
C VAL A 85 -24.09 -9.71 14.16
N ASN A 86 -24.13 -9.10 15.34
CA ASN A 86 -25.13 -9.35 16.38
C ASN A 86 -25.93 -8.05 16.67
N ASN A 87 -26.54 -7.45 15.67
CA ASN A 87 -27.17 -6.12 15.72
C ASN A 87 -26.21 -4.98 16.12
N ASP A 88 -24.92 -5.15 15.90
CA ASP A 88 -23.86 -4.24 16.32
C ASP A 88 -23.00 -3.75 15.13
N ILE A 89 -23.58 -3.74 13.92
CA ILE A 89 -22.88 -3.36 12.69
C ILE A 89 -22.20 -1.99 12.81
N ASP A 90 -22.86 -1.01 13.41
CA ASP A 90 -22.30 0.33 13.59
C ASP A 90 -21.04 0.34 14.48
N LYS A 91 -21.01 -0.55 15.47
CA LYS A 91 -19.82 -0.73 16.30
C LYS A 91 -18.70 -1.36 15.50
N LEU A 92 -19.00 -2.43 14.75
CA LEU A 92 -17.98 -3.13 13.92
C LEU A 92 -17.39 -2.20 12.86
N LEU A 93 -18.22 -1.34 12.24
CA LEU A 93 -17.76 -0.32 11.30
C LEU A 93 -16.81 0.70 11.96
N ARG A 94 -17.20 1.24 13.13
CA ARG A 94 -16.33 2.16 13.89
C ARG A 94 -15.03 1.51 14.32
N ASP A 95 -15.07 0.26 14.77
CA ASP A 95 -13.88 -0.49 15.19
C ASP A 95 -12.92 -0.68 14.02
N ALA A 96 -13.43 -1.05 12.83
CA ALA A 96 -12.64 -1.23 11.61
C ALA A 96 -12.00 0.09 11.16
N GLN A 97 -12.79 1.17 11.15
CA GLN A 97 -12.30 2.51 10.82
C GLN A 97 -11.23 2.99 11.80
N THR A 98 -11.47 2.83 13.12
CA THR A 98 -10.51 3.20 14.17
C THR A 98 -9.21 2.44 14.02
N LEU A 99 -9.26 1.14 13.68
CA LEU A 99 -8.08 0.32 13.42
C LEU A 99 -7.23 0.92 12.30
N THR A 100 -7.86 1.35 11.20
CA THR A 100 -7.17 1.97 10.08
C THR A 100 -6.56 3.31 10.47
N TYR A 101 -7.34 4.18 11.08
CA TYR A 101 -6.90 5.53 11.44
C TYR A 101 -5.88 5.60 12.57
N ASN A 102 -5.74 4.56 13.39
CA ASN A 102 -4.64 4.45 14.36
C ASN A 102 -3.25 4.39 13.70
N HIS A 103 -3.19 4.08 12.40
CA HIS A 103 -1.95 4.11 11.62
C HIS A 103 -1.58 5.50 11.08
N VAL A 104 -2.50 6.48 11.13
CA VAL A 104 -2.30 7.86 10.64
C VAL A 104 -1.06 8.53 11.21
N VAL A 105 -0.66 8.20 12.42
CA VAL A 105 0.54 8.77 13.07
C VAL A 105 1.82 8.50 12.27
N LYS A 106 1.83 7.47 11.40
CA LYS A 106 2.96 7.05 10.57
C LYS A 106 2.64 6.98 9.07
N ALA A 107 1.39 7.27 8.71
CA ALA A 107 0.95 7.32 7.32
C ALA A 107 1.13 8.75 6.78
N ASP A 108 1.47 8.84 5.51
CA ASP A 108 1.51 10.12 4.80
C ASP A 108 0.09 10.52 4.34
N ASP A 109 -0.71 9.52 3.92
CA ASP A 109 -2.10 9.67 3.49
C ASP A 109 -2.89 8.37 3.68
N ILE A 110 -4.22 8.46 3.62
CA ILE A 110 -5.13 7.30 3.55
C ILE A 110 -6.14 7.55 2.44
N ILE A 111 -6.18 6.66 1.46
CA ILE A 111 -7.14 6.67 0.37
C ILE A 111 -8.25 5.66 0.68
N GLU A 112 -9.49 6.11 0.67
CA GLU A 112 -10.67 5.28 0.90
C GLU A 112 -11.36 4.93 -0.41
N GLN A 113 -11.60 3.64 -0.64
CA GLN A 113 -12.27 3.13 -1.83
C GLN A 113 -13.47 2.27 -1.43
N PRO A 114 -14.71 2.78 -1.58
CA PRO A 114 -15.90 2.00 -1.26
C PRO A 114 -16.12 0.87 -2.26
N PHE A 115 -16.56 -0.29 -1.75
CA PHE A 115 -16.96 -1.43 -2.53
C PHE A 115 -18.44 -1.73 -2.31
N ILE A 116 -19.23 -1.79 -3.40
CA ILE A 116 -20.66 -2.04 -3.37
C ILE A 116 -21.02 -3.11 -4.39
N ASN A 117 -21.61 -4.21 -3.94
CA ASN A 117 -22.14 -5.26 -4.79
C ASN A 117 -23.54 -5.67 -4.32
N ASP A 118 -24.56 -4.98 -4.82
CA ASP A 118 -25.96 -5.21 -4.43
C ASP A 118 -26.47 -6.59 -4.82
N LYS A 119 -25.98 -7.15 -5.93
CA LYS A 119 -26.37 -8.48 -6.39
C LYS A 119 -25.95 -9.57 -5.42
N LYS A 120 -24.78 -9.45 -4.84
CA LYS A 120 -24.22 -10.39 -3.85
C LYS A 120 -24.48 -9.94 -2.42
N LYS A 121 -25.06 -8.76 -2.21
CA LYS A 121 -25.25 -8.12 -0.91
C LYS A 121 -23.95 -8.05 -0.13
N VAL A 122 -22.89 -7.59 -0.79
CA VAL A 122 -21.56 -7.42 -0.19
C VAL A 122 -21.16 -5.96 -0.30
N TYR A 123 -20.85 -5.37 0.83
CA TYR A 123 -20.47 -3.97 1.00
C TYR A 123 -19.18 -3.90 1.75
N GLY A 124 -18.38 -2.87 1.50
CA GLY A 124 -17.10 -2.76 2.17
C GLY A 124 -16.37 -1.45 1.89
N MET A 125 -15.20 -1.34 2.49
CA MET A 125 -14.27 -0.25 2.26
C MET A 125 -12.86 -0.84 2.16
N PHE A 126 -12.12 -0.41 1.18
CA PHE A 126 -10.69 -0.64 1.06
C PHE A 126 -9.96 0.64 1.43
N TYR A 127 -8.93 0.52 2.25
CA TYR A 127 -8.07 1.60 2.70
C TYR A 127 -6.66 1.34 2.21
N GLU A 128 -6.16 2.24 1.38
CA GLU A 128 -4.75 2.29 1.01
C GLU A 128 -4.05 3.28 1.94
N VAL A 129 -3.04 2.81 2.66
CA VAL A 129 -2.31 3.58 3.67
C VAL A 129 -0.92 3.89 3.14
N GLY A 130 -0.69 5.13 2.74
CA GLY A 130 0.58 5.62 2.22
C GLY A 130 1.67 5.75 3.28
N GLY A 131 2.93 5.77 2.82
CA GLY A 131 4.08 6.00 3.70
C GLY A 131 4.58 4.77 4.45
N ASN A 132 5.26 5.00 5.57
CA ASN A 132 5.95 3.95 6.35
C ASN A 132 5.04 3.29 7.40
N ALA A 133 3.77 3.08 7.08
CA ALA A 133 2.83 2.39 7.95
C ALA A 133 3.18 0.90 8.10
N ALA A 134 2.77 0.29 9.21
CA ALA A 134 2.98 -1.13 9.46
C ALA A 134 2.15 -2.02 8.51
N THR A 135 1.02 -1.51 8.02
CA THR A 135 0.17 -2.12 7.01
C THR A 135 -0.18 -1.06 5.97
N ASN A 136 -0.01 -1.40 4.71
CA ASN A 136 -0.25 -0.48 3.60
C ASN A 136 -1.64 -0.69 2.95
N ALA A 137 -2.31 -1.78 3.28
CA ALA A 137 -3.67 -2.03 2.81
C ALA A 137 -4.50 -2.69 3.90
N GLN A 138 -5.69 -2.16 4.12
CA GLN A 138 -6.69 -2.70 5.02
C GLN A 138 -8.05 -2.65 4.35
N PHE A 139 -8.95 -3.53 4.74
CA PHE A 139 -10.32 -3.49 4.26
C PHE A 139 -11.28 -4.13 5.24
N TYR A 140 -12.54 -3.82 5.09
CA TYR A 140 -13.60 -4.67 5.61
C TYR A 140 -14.62 -4.96 4.51
N VAL A 141 -15.29 -6.10 4.63
CA VAL A 141 -16.46 -6.47 3.84
C VAL A 141 -17.52 -7.08 4.73
N THR A 142 -18.80 -6.83 4.42
CA THR A 142 -19.93 -7.28 5.22
C THR A 142 -21.16 -7.51 4.35
N ASP A 143 -22.03 -8.43 4.78
CA ASP A 143 -23.41 -8.56 4.27
C ASP A 143 -24.39 -7.70 5.09
N SER A 144 -23.88 -6.90 6.01
CA SER A 144 -24.61 -6.03 6.93
C SER A 144 -25.53 -6.75 7.94
N THR A 145 -25.65 -8.07 7.87
CA THR A 145 -26.62 -8.83 8.65
C THR A 145 -26.03 -9.95 9.50
N LYS A 146 -25.02 -10.65 8.98
CA LYS A 146 -24.45 -11.85 9.63
C LYS A 146 -22.94 -11.85 9.68
N ASN A 147 -22.30 -11.36 8.61
CA ASN A 147 -20.87 -11.51 8.43
C ASN A 147 -20.19 -10.15 8.33
N PHE A 148 -19.13 -9.99 9.09
CA PHE A 148 -18.22 -8.86 9.02
C PHE A 148 -16.80 -9.40 8.99
N ILE A 149 -16.06 -9.11 7.92
CA ILE A 149 -14.70 -9.59 7.72
C ILE A 149 -13.79 -8.38 7.66
N VAL A 150 -12.72 -8.39 8.46
CA VAL A 150 -11.64 -7.40 8.40
C VAL A 150 -10.42 -8.05 7.82
N GLY A 151 -9.76 -7.39 6.88
CA GLY A 151 -8.51 -7.82 6.29
C GLY A 151 -7.42 -6.76 6.44
N SER A 152 -6.18 -7.23 6.64
CA SER A 152 -5.00 -6.36 6.69
C SER A 152 -3.81 -7.04 6.01
N VAL A 153 -3.05 -6.28 5.23
CA VAL A 153 -1.86 -6.76 4.51
C VAL A 153 -0.61 -6.35 5.27
N TYR A 154 0.25 -7.33 5.57
CA TYR A 154 1.54 -7.10 6.22
C TYR A 154 2.67 -7.61 5.35
N PHE A 155 3.72 -6.82 5.21
CA PHE A 155 4.98 -7.23 4.59
C PHE A 155 6.02 -7.51 5.67
N TYR A 156 6.78 -8.63 5.53
CA TYR A 156 7.81 -9.02 6.50
C TYR A 156 9.12 -8.23 6.39
N ALA A 157 9.30 -7.47 5.31
CA ALA A 157 10.41 -6.56 5.14
C ALA A 157 9.89 -5.12 5.17
N LYS A 158 10.73 -4.15 5.59
CA LYS A 158 10.37 -2.74 5.40
C LYS A 158 10.20 -2.51 3.90
N PRO A 159 8.97 -2.37 3.41
CA PRO A 159 8.76 -2.12 2.00
C PRO A 159 9.12 -0.67 1.70
N ASN A 160 9.70 -0.44 0.53
CA ASN A 160 9.59 0.86 -0.09
C ASN A 160 8.15 0.94 -0.61
N PHE A 161 7.33 1.80 -0.03
CA PHE A 161 5.90 1.94 -0.34
C PHE A 161 5.64 2.03 -1.86
N ASP A 162 6.36 2.91 -2.54
CA ASP A 162 6.20 3.10 -4.00
C ASP A 162 6.46 1.83 -4.82
N SER A 163 7.32 0.94 -4.32
CA SER A 163 7.66 -0.31 -5.01
C SER A 163 6.65 -1.43 -4.75
N ILE A 164 5.94 -1.40 -3.63
CA ILE A 164 4.99 -2.45 -3.25
C ILE A 164 3.55 -2.10 -3.59
N LEU A 165 3.25 -0.83 -3.84
CA LEU A 165 1.90 -0.35 -4.12
C LEU A 165 1.17 -1.16 -5.20
N PRO A 166 1.79 -1.53 -6.35
CA PRO A 166 1.14 -2.36 -7.36
C PRO A 166 0.80 -3.78 -6.89
N ALA A 167 1.39 -4.23 -5.78
CA ALA A 167 1.14 -5.54 -5.20
C ALA A 167 0.16 -5.51 -4.04
N ALA A 168 -0.06 -4.35 -3.44
CA ALA A 168 -0.98 -4.15 -2.32
C ALA A 168 -2.42 -3.89 -2.79
N ASN A 169 -2.58 -3.36 -4.00
CA ASN A 169 -3.83 -3.12 -4.70
C ASN A 169 -4.12 -4.28 -5.67
#